data_7d14dcb29876a19d67f5f8956890819f
#
_entry.id   7d14dcb29876a19d67f5f8956890819f
#
_cell.length_a   1.000
_cell.length_b   1.000
_cell.length_c   1.000
_cell.angle_alpha   90.00
_cell.angle_beta   90.00
_cell.angle_gamma   90.00
#
_symmetry.space_group_name_H-M   'P 1'
#
loop_
_entity.id
_entity.type
_entity.pdbx_description
1 polymer ?
#
loop_
_entity_poly.entity_id
_entity_poly.type
_entity_poly.pdbx_seq_one_letter_code
_entity_poly.pdbx_strand_id
1 'polypeptide(L)'
;HTQRGMDFINKLVEVYNRDANDDKNEVATKTAEFIDERIKIINGELGTTEQELETFKRDAGLTDLKSDAQLALSENSEYEKKRAENRTQLRLVQFLAGYANNPDHAYEVLPVNVGLTDTGLAELINRYNEMLLERKRLLRSSQENNPVVVNLDASIRAMRSNVLTTINSVQRGLAI
;
A
#
# COMPACT_ATOMS: atom_id res chain seq x y z
N HIS A 1 -20.24 -45.73 6.96
CA HIS A 1 -19.47 -44.96 5.96
C HIS A 1 -19.89 -43.48 5.91
N THR A 2 -21.15 -43.15 6.17
CA THR A 2 -21.71 -41.77 6.11
C THR A 2 -21.07 -40.86 7.14
N GLN A 3 -20.85 -41.33 8.38
CA GLN A 3 -20.23 -40.52 9.45
C GLN A 3 -18.81 -40.07 9.06
N ARG A 4 -17.98 -40.96 8.53
CA ARG A 4 -16.63 -40.63 8.07
C ARG A 4 -16.63 -39.61 6.92
N GLY A 5 -17.64 -39.67 6.05
CA GLY A 5 -17.82 -38.69 4.98
C GLY A 5 -18.16 -37.31 5.52
N MET A 6 -19.05 -37.26 6.51
CA MET A 6 -19.41 -35.99 7.20
C MET A 6 -18.22 -35.40 7.95
N ASP A 7 -17.50 -36.23 8.70
CA ASP A 7 -16.30 -35.79 9.44
C ASP A 7 -15.22 -35.25 8.49
N PHE A 8 -15.03 -35.89 7.33
CA PHE A 8 -14.11 -35.41 6.30
C PHE A 8 -14.54 -34.05 5.72
N ILE A 9 -15.82 -33.89 5.36
CA ILE A 9 -16.35 -32.63 4.84
C ILE A 9 -16.23 -31.52 5.88
N ASN A 10 -16.60 -31.79 7.14
CA ASN A 10 -16.49 -30.81 8.22
C ASN A 10 -15.02 -30.38 8.44
N LYS A 11 -14.08 -31.32 8.38
CA LYS A 11 -12.66 -31.02 8.50
C LYS A 11 -12.14 -30.21 7.32
N LEU A 12 -12.62 -30.51 6.12
CA LEU A 12 -12.28 -29.77 4.88
C LEU A 12 -12.76 -28.30 4.98
N VAL A 13 -14.01 -28.09 5.44
CA VAL A 13 -14.59 -26.75 5.65
C VAL A 13 -13.82 -25.99 6.74
N GLU A 14 -13.47 -26.65 7.84
CA GLU A 14 -12.67 -26.05 8.92
C GLU A 14 -11.30 -25.59 8.41
N VAL A 15 -10.59 -26.44 7.67
CA VAL A 15 -9.28 -26.12 7.08
C VAL A 15 -9.41 -24.98 6.08
N TYR A 16 -10.42 -25.01 5.20
CA TYR A 16 -10.67 -23.95 4.22
C TYR A 16 -10.93 -22.60 4.90
N ASN A 17 -11.78 -22.57 5.93
CA ASN A 17 -12.10 -21.34 6.67
C ASN A 17 -10.87 -20.81 7.41
N ARG A 18 -10.05 -21.68 8.01
CA ARG A 18 -8.81 -21.29 8.67
C ARG A 18 -7.85 -20.67 7.66
N ASP A 19 -7.64 -21.31 6.53
CA ASP A 19 -6.74 -20.84 5.49
C ASP A 19 -7.17 -19.49 4.91
N ALA A 20 -8.48 -19.30 4.70
CA ALA A 20 -9.02 -18.02 4.24
C ALA A 20 -8.85 -16.90 5.28
N ASN A 21 -8.95 -17.23 6.57
CA ASN A 21 -8.70 -16.27 7.65
C ASN A 21 -7.21 -15.93 7.78
N ASP A 22 -6.32 -16.92 7.67
CA ASP A 22 -4.88 -16.72 7.72
C ASP A 22 -4.41 -15.80 6.57
N ASP A 23 -4.93 -16.00 5.36
CA ASP A 23 -4.63 -15.16 4.20
C ASP A 23 -5.10 -13.70 4.41
N LYS A 24 -6.32 -13.52 4.94
CA LYS A 24 -6.84 -12.18 5.26
C LYS A 24 -6.03 -11.50 6.37
N ASN A 25 -5.64 -12.27 7.39
CA ASN A 25 -4.83 -11.76 8.48
C ASN A 25 -3.44 -11.33 8.01
N GLU A 26 -2.83 -12.06 7.06
CA GLU A 26 -1.53 -11.68 6.51
C GLU A 26 -1.60 -10.33 5.79
N VAL A 27 -2.58 -10.14 4.90
CA VAL A 27 -2.77 -8.86 4.21
C VAL A 27 -3.11 -7.74 5.20
N ALA A 28 -3.96 -8.02 6.20
CA ALA A 28 -4.32 -7.04 7.23
C ALA A 28 -3.11 -6.63 8.08
N THR A 29 -2.26 -7.58 8.46
CA THR A 29 -1.04 -7.32 9.24
C THR A 29 -0.08 -6.44 8.46
N LYS A 30 0.20 -6.77 7.19
CA LYS A 30 1.07 -5.96 6.33
C LYS A 30 0.50 -4.56 6.09
N THR A 31 -0.82 -4.45 5.96
CA THR A 31 -1.50 -3.15 5.84
C THR A 31 -1.38 -2.34 7.14
N ALA A 32 -1.52 -2.97 8.31
CA ALA A 32 -1.38 -2.31 9.61
C ALA A 32 0.05 -1.79 9.83
N GLU A 33 1.07 -2.61 9.55
CA GLU A 33 2.49 -2.23 9.61
C GLU A 33 2.77 -1.01 8.73
N PHE A 34 2.23 -1.02 7.51
CA PHE A 34 2.35 0.10 6.59
C PHE A 34 1.64 1.37 7.08
N ILE A 35 0.43 1.24 7.66
CA ILE A 35 -0.31 2.37 8.22
C ILE A 35 0.47 2.99 9.39
N ASP A 36 1.05 2.18 10.26
CA ASP A 36 1.88 2.66 11.38
C ASP A 36 3.08 3.46 10.88
N GLU A 37 3.77 2.97 9.85
CA GLU A 37 4.88 3.70 9.24
C GLU A 37 4.41 5.01 8.59
N ARG A 38 3.25 5.00 7.93
CA ARG A 38 2.63 6.19 7.37
C ARG A 38 2.28 7.23 8.43
N ILE A 39 1.72 6.81 9.56
CA ILE A 39 1.41 7.70 10.69
C ILE A 39 2.68 8.39 11.20
N LYS A 40 3.79 7.68 11.33
CA LYS A 40 5.08 8.26 11.73
C LYS A 40 5.57 9.31 10.75
N ILE A 41 5.46 9.04 9.44
CA ILE A 41 5.82 9.99 8.38
C ILE A 41 4.96 11.25 8.47
N ILE A 42 3.63 11.11 8.55
CA ILE A 42 2.68 12.24 8.62
C ILE A 42 2.90 13.06 9.88
N ASN A 43 3.11 12.43 11.03
CA ASN A 43 3.38 13.15 12.28
C ASN A 43 4.68 13.96 12.21
N GLY A 44 5.70 13.41 11.55
CA GLY A 44 6.95 14.15 11.30
C GLY A 44 6.74 15.38 10.40
N GLU A 45 5.91 15.24 9.36
CA GLU A 45 5.57 16.34 8.44
C GLU A 45 4.70 17.42 9.10
N LEU A 46 3.74 17.01 9.91
CA LEU A 46 2.85 17.94 10.62
C LEU A 46 3.65 18.85 11.55
N GLY A 47 4.58 18.29 12.31
CA GLY A 47 5.46 19.08 13.18
C GLY A 47 6.31 20.10 12.42
N THR A 48 6.81 19.73 11.23
CA THR A 48 7.58 20.64 10.37
C THR A 48 6.70 21.75 9.80
N THR A 49 5.50 21.42 9.34
CA THR A 49 4.55 22.38 8.77
C THR A 49 4.03 23.37 9.81
N GLU A 50 3.78 22.92 11.05
CA GLU A 50 3.40 23.79 12.15
C GLU A 50 4.49 24.81 12.48
N GLN A 51 5.76 24.40 12.52
CA GLN A 51 6.90 25.29 12.74
C GLN A 51 7.07 26.30 11.60
N GLU A 52 6.94 25.86 10.35
CA GLU A 52 6.99 26.73 9.17
C GLU A 52 5.86 27.77 9.19
N LEU A 53 4.64 27.36 9.54
CA LEU A 53 3.49 28.25 9.66
C LEU A 53 3.66 29.28 10.79
N GLU A 54 4.18 28.87 11.94
CA GLU A 54 4.44 29.75 13.05
C GLU A 54 5.52 30.81 12.70
N THR A 55 6.59 30.36 12.02
CA THR A 55 7.64 31.24 11.52
C THR A 55 7.09 32.20 10.48
N PHE A 56 6.30 31.75 9.54
CA PHE A 56 5.66 32.59 8.53
C PHE A 56 4.73 33.64 9.14
N LYS A 57 3.89 33.26 10.11
CA LYS A 57 3.00 34.19 10.82
C LYS A 57 3.78 35.28 11.57
N ARG A 58 4.89 34.91 12.18
CA ARG A 58 5.76 35.81 12.91
C ARG A 58 6.51 36.77 11.98
N ASP A 59 7.08 36.27 10.91
CA ASP A 59 7.91 37.07 9.98
C ASP A 59 7.04 37.94 9.06
N ALA A 60 5.82 37.56 8.77
CA ALA A 60 4.89 38.30 7.94
C ALA A 60 4.16 39.45 8.71
N GLY A 61 4.24 39.51 10.05
CA GLY A 61 3.63 40.59 10.86
C GLY A 61 2.11 40.71 10.67
N LEU A 62 1.42 39.62 10.28
CA LEU A 62 0.03 39.62 9.83
C LEU A 62 -0.95 39.79 10.99
N THR A 63 -1.16 41.02 11.42
CA THR A 63 -2.22 41.36 12.37
C THR A 63 -3.44 42.04 11.72
N ASP A 64 -3.34 42.52 10.48
CA ASP A 64 -4.48 43.18 9.83
C ASP A 64 -4.34 43.27 8.30
N LEU A 65 -5.01 42.40 7.57
CA LEU A 65 -5.09 42.46 6.11
C LEU A 65 -6.52 42.21 5.61
N LYS A 66 -7.09 43.24 4.97
CA LYS A 66 -8.42 43.27 4.39
C LYS A 66 -8.54 42.37 3.15
N SER A 67 -9.73 41.92 2.95
CA SER A 67 -10.43 41.22 1.84
C SER A 67 -9.64 40.70 0.63
N ASP A 68 -8.75 41.43 -0.02
CA ASP A 68 -7.99 40.97 -1.18
C ASP A 68 -6.83 40.04 -0.81
N ALA A 69 -6.24 40.22 0.36
CA ALA A 69 -5.25 39.31 0.93
C ALA A 69 -5.90 37.99 1.38
N GLN A 70 -7.18 38.00 1.73
CA GLN A 70 -7.92 36.82 2.16
C GLN A 70 -8.22 35.87 0.98
N LEU A 71 -8.43 36.43 -0.23
CA LEU A 71 -8.57 35.64 -1.46
C LEU A 71 -7.22 35.01 -1.87
N ALA A 72 -6.15 35.79 -1.89
CA ALA A 72 -4.80 35.32 -2.18
C ALA A 72 -4.30 34.29 -1.15
N LEU A 73 -4.66 34.45 0.12
CA LEU A 73 -4.37 33.46 1.18
C LEU A 73 -5.19 32.18 1.00
N SER A 74 -6.44 32.25 0.52
CA SER A 74 -7.25 31.05 0.28
C SER A 74 -6.73 30.25 -0.92
N GLU A 75 -6.36 30.91 -2.01
CA GLU A 75 -5.77 30.26 -3.19
C GLU A 75 -4.39 29.65 -2.86
N ASN A 76 -3.58 30.36 -2.10
CA ASN A 76 -2.28 29.84 -1.66
C ASN A 76 -2.45 28.66 -0.69
N SER A 77 -3.46 28.68 0.18
CA SER A 77 -3.82 27.58 1.08
C SER A 77 -4.26 26.31 0.32
N GLU A 78 -5.06 26.46 -0.74
CA GLU A 78 -5.47 25.34 -1.59
C GLU A 78 -4.28 24.73 -2.34
N TYR A 79 -3.37 25.57 -2.84
CA TYR A 79 -2.16 25.12 -3.51
C TYR A 79 -1.23 24.36 -2.57
N GLU A 80 -0.99 24.91 -1.38
CA GLU A 80 -0.16 24.25 -0.34
C GLU A 80 -0.77 22.93 0.13
N LYS A 81 -2.10 22.87 0.25
CA LYS A 81 -2.81 21.62 0.57
C LYS A 81 -2.59 20.56 -0.49
N LYS A 82 -2.78 20.89 -1.77
CA LYS A 82 -2.52 19.95 -2.89
C LYS A 82 -1.07 19.50 -2.94
N ARG A 83 -0.15 20.42 -2.66
CA ARG A 83 1.28 20.11 -2.60
C ARG A 83 1.61 19.15 -1.46
N ALA A 84 1.01 19.33 -0.28
CA ALA A 84 1.15 18.42 0.85
C ALA A 84 0.55 17.02 0.54
N GLU A 85 -0.62 16.98 -0.10
CA GLU A 85 -1.24 15.74 -0.56
C GLU A 85 -0.34 14.99 -1.56
N ASN A 86 0.18 15.67 -2.57
CA ASN A 86 1.10 15.08 -3.55
C ASN A 86 2.40 14.57 -2.89
N ARG A 87 2.96 15.33 -1.95
CA ARG A 87 4.14 14.90 -1.19
C ARG A 87 3.86 13.63 -0.38
N THR A 88 2.71 13.55 0.25
CA THR A 88 2.27 12.37 0.98
C THR A 88 2.12 11.16 0.05
N GLN A 89 1.47 11.33 -1.11
CA GLN A 89 1.34 10.28 -2.12
C GLN A 89 2.70 9.82 -2.64
N LEU A 90 3.60 10.75 -2.92
CA LEU A 90 4.96 10.43 -3.39
C LEU A 90 5.71 9.56 -2.38
N ARG A 91 5.65 9.89 -1.10
CA ARG A 91 6.29 9.08 -0.04
C ARG A 91 5.69 7.70 0.10
N LEU A 92 4.35 7.57 -0.02
CA LEU A 92 3.67 6.28 -0.03
C LEU A 92 4.19 5.39 -1.15
N VAL A 93 4.27 5.94 -2.35
CA VAL A 93 4.71 5.22 -3.54
C VAL A 93 6.21 4.90 -3.45
N GLN A 94 7.04 5.78 -2.87
CA GLN A 94 8.46 5.52 -2.59
C GLN A 94 8.66 4.37 -1.60
N PHE A 95 7.85 4.32 -0.55
CA PHE A 95 7.89 3.21 0.40
C PHE A 95 7.51 1.88 -0.27
N LEU A 96 6.42 1.87 -1.03
CA LEU A 96 6.01 0.69 -1.81
C LEU A 96 7.10 0.25 -2.80
N ALA A 97 7.78 1.19 -3.44
CA ALA A 97 8.91 0.91 -4.31
C ALA A 97 10.06 0.23 -3.56
N GLY A 98 10.43 0.76 -2.41
CA GLY A 98 11.47 0.18 -1.56
C GLY A 98 11.12 -1.23 -1.11
N TYR A 99 9.89 -1.43 -0.64
CA TYR A 99 9.40 -2.74 -0.21
C TYR A 99 9.36 -3.75 -1.35
N ALA A 100 8.76 -3.37 -2.49
CA ALA A 100 8.63 -4.24 -3.65
C ALA A 100 9.97 -4.54 -4.36
N ASN A 101 10.98 -3.66 -4.24
CA ASN A 101 12.31 -3.91 -4.78
C ASN A 101 13.18 -4.81 -3.91
N ASN A 102 12.87 -4.94 -2.61
CA ASN A 102 13.65 -5.77 -1.72
C ASN A 102 13.53 -7.25 -2.11
N PRO A 103 14.64 -7.96 -2.38
CA PRO A 103 14.63 -9.39 -2.71
C PRO A 103 14.06 -10.25 -1.59
N ASP A 104 14.25 -9.86 -0.33
CA ASP A 104 13.77 -10.60 0.85
C ASP A 104 12.24 -10.65 0.89
N HIS A 105 11.56 -9.67 0.28
CA HIS A 105 10.10 -9.57 0.17
C HIS A 105 9.54 -10.10 -1.15
N ALA A 106 10.31 -10.90 -1.91
CA ALA A 106 9.93 -11.35 -3.26
C ALA A 106 8.60 -12.12 -3.32
N TYR A 107 8.23 -12.78 -2.24
CA TYR A 107 7.01 -13.57 -2.11
C TYR A 107 6.12 -13.12 -0.94
N GLU A 108 6.34 -11.92 -0.43
CA GLU A 108 5.47 -11.31 0.57
C GLU A 108 4.40 -10.43 -0.09
N VAL A 109 3.21 -10.43 0.52
CA VAL A 109 2.11 -9.58 0.07
C VAL A 109 2.44 -8.11 0.29
N LEU A 110 2.04 -7.27 -0.66
CA LEU A 110 2.16 -5.82 -0.55
C LEU A 110 0.97 -5.26 0.24
N PRO A 111 1.16 -4.16 0.99
CA PRO A 111 0.06 -3.49 1.66
C PRO A 111 -0.98 -2.98 0.67
N VAL A 112 -2.26 -3.09 1.04
CA VAL A 112 -3.41 -2.65 0.23
C VAL A 112 -4.23 -1.60 0.97
N ASN A 113 -5.08 -0.86 0.26
CA ASN A 113 -5.99 0.13 0.86
C ASN A 113 -5.29 1.20 1.71
N VAL A 114 -4.07 1.54 1.34
CA VAL A 114 -3.21 2.47 2.08
C VAL A 114 -3.45 3.95 1.70
N GLY A 115 -4.52 4.23 0.98
CA GLY A 115 -4.88 5.58 0.54
C GLY A 115 -4.09 6.05 -0.68
N LEU A 116 -3.69 5.12 -1.54
CA LEU A 116 -3.21 5.47 -2.88
C LEU A 116 -4.35 6.07 -3.68
N THR A 117 -4.09 7.18 -4.35
CA THR A 117 -5.05 7.82 -5.26
C THR A 117 -5.09 7.15 -6.63
N ASP A 118 -4.02 6.46 -7.01
CA ASP A 118 -3.95 5.70 -8.25
C ASP A 118 -4.65 4.34 -8.09
N THR A 119 -5.87 4.25 -8.61
CA THR A 119 -6.69 3.04 -8.55
C THR A 119 -6.11 1.90 -9.39
N GLY A 120 -5.43 2.22 -10.50
CA GLY A 120 -4.79 1.23 -11.36
C GLY A 120 -3.64 0.51 -10.65
N LEU A 121 -2.80 1.26 -9.91
CA LEU A 121 -1.75 0.68 -9.08
C LEU A 121 -2.35 -0.17 -7.94
N ALA A 122 -3.42 0.31 -7.29
CA ALA A 122 -4.09 -0.44 -6.23
C ALA A 122 -4.65 -1.78 -6.72
N GLU A 123 -5.31 -1.80 -7.87
CA GLU A 123 -5.82 -3.03 -8.49
C GLU A 123 -4.69 -3.99 -8.89
N LEU A 124 -3.58 -3.47 -9.40
CA LEU A 124 -2.43 -4.26 -9.80
C LEU A 124 -1.79 -4.94 -8.58
N ILE A 125 -1.67 -4.22 -7.45
CA ILE A 125 -1.19 -4.76 -6.18
C ILE A 125 -2.13 -5.86 -5.66
N ASN A 126 -3.45 -5.67 -5.73
CA ASN A 126 -4.41 -6.68 -5.32
C ASN A 126 -4.23 -7.98 -6.12
N ARG A 127 -4.13 -7.90 -7.44
CA ARG A 127 -3.90 -9.08 -8.30
C ARG A 127 -2.57 -9.76 -8.00
N TYR A 128 -1.52 -8.99 -7.75
CA TYR A 128 -0.22 -9.53 -7.36
C TYR A 128 -0.33 -10.30 -6.03
N ASN A 129 -1.01 -9.73 -5.04
CA ASN A 129 -1.22 -10.38 -3.74
C ASN A 129 -2.05 -11.67 -3.86
N GLU A 130 -3.10 -11.69 -4.69
CA GLU A 130 -3.90 -12.90 -4.96
C GLU A 130 -3.02 -14.04 -5.50
N MET A 131 -2.10 -13.74 -6.42
CA MET A 131 -1.18 -14.73 -6.97
C MET A 131 -0.20 -15.25 -5.91
N LEU A 132 0.30 -14.39 -5.01
CA LEU A 132 1.16 -14.79 -3.90
C LEU A 132 0.43 -15.71 -2.90
N LEU A 133 -0.81 -15.37 -2.56
CA LEU A 133 -1.64 -16.19 -1.68
C LEU A 133 -1.98 -17.55 -2.32
N GLU A 134 -2.24 -17.57 -3.63
CA GLU A 134 -2.45 -18.82 -4.36
C GLU A 134 -1.19 -19.69 -4.36
N ARG A 135 -0.01 -19.11 -4.59
CA ARG A 135 1.27 -19.82 -4.45
C ARG A 135 1.42 -20.46 -3.07
N LYS A 136 1.13 -19.71 -2.03
CA LYS A 136 1.19 -20.17 -0.64
C LYS A 136 0.24 -21.35 -0.40
N ARG A 137 -0.97 -21.30 -0.96
CA ARG A 137 -1.95 -22.41 -0.88
C ARG A 137 -1.44 -23.66 -1.59
N LEU A 138 -0.91 -23.51 -2.81
CA LEU A 138 -0.34 -24.64 -3.57
C LEU A 138 0.82 -25.29 -2.83
N LEU A 139 1.69 -24.51 -2.20
CA LEU A 139 2.84 -25.04 -1.46
C LEU A 139 2.47 -25.80 -0.17
N ARG A 140 1.24 -25.71 0.31
CA ARG A 140 0.75 -26.54 1.43
C ARG A 140 0.58 -28.00 1.04
N SER A 141 0.33 -28.29 -0.24
CA SER A 141 0.07 -29.64 -0.77
C SER A 141 1.01 -30.06 -1.90
N SER A 142 1.89 -29.17 -2.35
CA SER A 142 2.79 -29.37 -3.48
C SER A 142 4.19 -28.88 -3.14
N GLN A 143 5.16 -29.38 -3.89
CA GLN A 143 6.55 -28.92 -3.80
C GLN A 143 6.82 -27.79 -4.80
N GLU A 144 7.89 -27.01 -4.58
CA GLU A 144 8.26 -25.89 -5.46
C GLU A 144 8.57 -26.30 -6.91
N ASN A 145 8.99 -27.55 -7.13
CA ASN A 145 9.25 -28.11 -8.45
C ASN A 145 7.99 -28.57 -9.21
N ASN A 146 6.81 -28.47 -8.60
CA ASN A 146 5.55 -28.78 -9.28
C ASN A 146 5.36 -27.83 -10.48
N PRO A 147 5.05 -28.35 -11.69
CA PRO A 147 4.87 -27.50 -12.88
C PRO A 147 3.85 -26.37 -12.70
N VAL A 148 2.80 -26.56 -11.90
CA VAL A 148 1.80 -25.55 -11.60
C VAL A 148 2.41 -24.42 -10.78
N VAL A 149 3.22 -24.74 -9.75
CA VAL A 149 3.93 -23.75 -8.93
C VAL A 149 4.96 -23.00 -9.77
N VAL A 150 5.74 -23.72 -10.59
CA VAL A 150 6.75 -23.11 -11.48
C VAL A 150 6.12 -22.10 -12.46
N ASN A 151 4.97 -22.47 -13.05
CA ASN A 151 4.25 -21.57 -13.97
C ASN A 151 3.67 -20.35 -13.22
N LEU A 152 3.14 -20.55 -12.02
CA LEU A 152 2.65 -19.45 -11.18
C LEU A 152 3.78 -18.53 -10.77
N ASP A 153 4.95 -19.06 -10.42
CA ASP A 153 6.14 -18.28 -10.09
C ASP A 153 6.63 -17.41 -11.27
N ALA A 154 6.55 -17.94 -12.50
CA ALA A 154 6.83 -17.14 -13.68
C ALA A 154 5.85 -15.98 -13.84
N SER A 155 4.56 -16.24 -13.60
CA SER A 155 3.51 -15.22 -13.65
C SER A 155 3.65 -14.18 -12.54
N ILE A 156 4.01 -14.59 -11.32
CA ILE A 156 4.30 -13.70 -10.19
C ILE A 156 5.47 -12.77 -10.51
N ARG A 157 6.56 -13.29 -11.09
CA ARG A 157 7.71 -12.46 -11.50
C ARG A 157 7.31 -11.41 -12.54
N ALA A 158 6.52 -11.81 -13.55
CA ALA A 158 6.01 -10.89 -14.56
C ALA A 158 5.11 -9.80 -13.95
N MET A 159 4.19 -10.20 -13.05
CA MET A 159 3.31 -9.27 -12.36
C MET A 159 4.08 -8.31 -11.46
N ARG A 160 5.09 -8.79 -10.72
CA ARG A 160 5.99 -7.94 -9.92
C ARG A 160 6.68 -6.88 -10.77
N SER A 161 7.18 -7.25 -11.94
CA SER A 161 7.78 -6.30 -12.89
C SER A 161 6.78 -5.22 -13.32
N ASN A 162 5.53 -5.61 -13.58
CA ASN A 162 4.47 -4.66 -13.91
C ASN A 162 4.15 -3.71 -12.75
N VAL A 163 4.04 -4.23 -11.53
CA VAL A 163 3.85 -3.43 -10.31
C VAL A 163 4.97 -2.41 -10.16
N LEU A 164 6.23 -2.83 -10.24
CA LEU A 164 7.39 -1.93 -10.14
C LEU A 164 7.42 -0.86 -11.24
N THR A 165 7.09 -1.23 -12.47
CA THR A 165 7.00 -0.28 -13.59
C THR A 165 5.91 0.75 -13.35
N THR A 166 4.75 0.32 -12.86
CA THR A 166 3.63 1.22 -12.55
C THR A 166 3.96 2.13 -11.37
N ILE A 167 4.57 1.61 -10.30
CA ILE A 167 5.07 2.39 -9.17
C ILE A 167 6.00 3.52 -9.67
N ASN A 168 6.99 3.19 -10.50
CA ASN A 168 7.92 4.16 -11.06
C ASN A 168 7.24 5.21 -11.96
N SER A 169 6.18 4.82 -12.65
CA SER A 169 5.38 5.75 -13.47
C SER A 169 4.59 6.72 -12.60
N VAL A 170 3.93 6.23 -11.56
CA VAL A 170 3.16 7.04 -10.60
C VAL A 170 4.10 7.99 -9.84
N GLN A 171 5.28 7.52 -9.41
CA GLN A 171 6.30 8.38 -8.79
C GLN A 171 6.68 9.56 -9.67
N ARG A 172 6.93 9.31 -10.96
CA ARG A 172 7.27 10.38 -11.90
C ARG A 172 6.12 11.36 -12.11
N GLY A 173 4.87 10.87 -12.12
CA GLY A 173 3.70 11.73 -12.23
C GLY A 173 3.47 12.62 -11.02
N LEU A 174 3.83 12.16 -9.81
CA LEU A 174 3.70 12.92 -8.57
C LEU A 174 4.87 13.89 -8.31
N ALA A 175 6.00 13.70 -8.98
CA ALA A 175 7.20 14.52 -8.81
C ALA A 175 7.21 15.79 -9.68
N ILE A 176 6.19 15.98 -10.55
CA ILE A 176 5.98 17.15 -11.39
C ILE A 176 5.18 18.22 -10.63
#